data_180b673d4e1246669810f020ea954205
#
_entry.id   180b673d4e1246669810f020ea954205
#
_cell.length_a   1.000
_cell.length_b   1.000
_cell.length_c   1.000
_cell.angle_alpha   90.00
_cell.angle_beta   90.00
_cell.angle_gamma   90.00
#
_symmetry.space_group_name_H-M   'P 1'
#
loop_
_entity.id
_entity.type
_entity.pdbx_description
1 polymer ?
#
loop_
_entity_poly.entity_id
_entity_poly.type
_entity_poly.pdbx_seq_one_letter_code
_entity_poly.pdbx_strand_id
1 'polypeptide(L)'
;MRAMIAHPEIQKRAQDELDDVVGRSRAPTFADAPNLPYIHALVKESLRWRPALPLGIPHATTEDDWYEGMFIPKGTICMVNLWQCHHDPESFGPDAASFNPDRFLDEHGRLIPGPVVTRDDGHGSYGFGRRICVGKHAANEVLFIDIATVLWAAQLERACDASGKEMPLDTDSQIDTGMIL
;
A
#
# COMPACT_ATOMS: atom_id res chain seq x y z
N MET A 1 -8.66 -4.56 2.55
CA MET A 1 -9.43 -5.42 3.48
C MET A 1 -9.17 -6.92 3.33
N ARG A 2 -9.00 -7.49 2.11
CA ARG A 2 -8.63 -8.93 1.95
C ARG A 2 -7.38 -9.33 2.74
N ALA A 3 -6.35 -8.48 2.78
CA ALA A 3 -5.14 -8.74 3.56
C ALA A 3 -5.44 -8.94 5.06
N MET A 4 -6.39 -8.21 5.63
CA MET A 4 -6.77 -8.36 7.05
C MET A 4 -7.41 -9.72 7.34
N ILE A 5 -8.20 -10.23 6.39
CA ILE A 5 -8.82 -11.57 6.50
C ILE A 5 -7.75 -12.66 6.35
N ALA A 6 -6.74 -12.45 5.49
CA ALA A 6 -5.64 -13.39 5.29
C ALA A 6 -4.64 -13.40 6.46
N HIS A 7 -4.52 -12.28 7.17
CA HIS A 7 -3.56 -12.03 8.24
C HIS A 7 -4.26 -11.53 9.52
N PRO A 8 -4.98 -12.39 10.23
CA PRO A 8 -5.75 -11.98 11.42
C PRO A 8 -4.88 -11.41 12.54
N GLU A 9 -3.60 -11.83 12.63
CA GLU A 9 -2.61 -11.29 13.57
C GLU A 9 -2.29 -9.80 13.29
N ILE A 10 -2.21 -9.44 12.00
CA ILE A 10 -2.00 -8.04 11.57
C ILE A 10 -3.24 -7.20 11.88
N GLN A 11 -4.43 -7.75 11.59
CA GLN A 11 -5.70 -7.12 11.92
C GLN A 11 -5.80 -6.84 13.43
N LYS A 12 -5.50 -7.87 14.24
CA LYS A 12 -5.55 -7.73 15.70
C LYS A 12 -4.62 -6.63 16.20
N ARG A 13 -3.37 -6.61 15.74
CA ARG A 13 -2.40 -5.59 16.15
C ARG A 13 -2.86 -4.18 15.79
N ALA A 14 -3.46 -3.99 14.61
CA ALA A 14 -4.04 -2.70 14.22
C ALA A 14 -5.21 -2.28 15.12
N GLN A 15 -6.05 -3.25 15.51
CA GLN A 15 -7.15 -3.02 16.44
C GLN A 15 -6.66 -2.69 17.85
N ASP A 16 -5.62 -3.37 18.33
CA ASP A 16 -4.99 -3.08 19.63
C ASP A 16 -4.44 -1.64 19.67
N GLU A 17 -3.73 -1.18 18.60
CA GLU A 17 -3.28 0.22 18.51
C GLU A 17 -4.45 1.21 18.53
N LEU A 18 -5.53 0.91 17.81
CA LEU A 18 -6.73 1.76 17.79
C LEU A 18 -7.42 1.79 19.15
N ASP A 19 -7.47 0.68 19.88
CA ASP A 19 -8.07 0.61 21.20
C ASP A 19 -7.25 1.40 22.22
N ASP A 20 -5.93 1.32 22.17
CA ASP A 20 -5.02 2.03 23.05
C ASP A 20 -5.05 3.55 22.82
N VAL A 21 -5.11 4.00 21.58
CA VAL A 21 -5.01 5.44 21.23
C VAL A 21 -6.37 6.13 21.19
N VAL A 22 -7.37 5.49 20.58
CA VAL A 22 -8.70 6.09 20.34
C VAL A 22 -9.71 5.65 21.40
N GLY A 23 -9.63 4.38 21.80
CA GLY A 23 -10.62 3.74 22.67
C GLY A 23 -11.93 3.44 21.94
N ARG A 24 -12.97 3.07 22.69
CA ARG A 24 -14.27 2.67 22.15
C ARG A 24 -15.37 3.72 22.31
N SER A 25 -15.07 4.90 22.88
CA SER A 25 -16.04 5.95 23.16
C SER A 25 -16.38 6.83 21.94
N ARG A 26 -15.51 6.85 20.94
CA ARG A 26 -15.63 7.65 19.72
C ARG A 26 -14.94 6.96 18.54
N ALA A 27 -15.33 7.31 17.33
CA ALA A 27 -14.63 6.86 16.14
C ALA A 27 -13.25 7.55 15.98
N PRO A 28 -12.29 6.92 15.26
CA PRO A 28 -11.05 7.56 14.85
C PRO A 28 -11.27 8.84 14.05
N THR A 29 -10.31 9.75 14.16
CA THR A 29 -10.29 11.02 13.41
C THR A 29 -8.89 11.31 12.89
N PHE A 30 -8.73 12.29 12.03
CA PHE A 30 -7.40 12.73 11.58
C PHE A 30 -6.51 13.28 12.71
N ALA A 31 -7.08 13.71 13.83
CA ALA A 31 -6.30 14.16 14.98
C ALA A 31 -5.54 13.01 15.67
N ASP A 32 -5.98 11.77 15.46
CA ASP A 32 -5.33 10.58 16.03
C ASP A 32 -4.14 10.09 15.19
N ALA A 33 -4.07 10.50 13.92
CA ALA A 33 -3.10 10.03 12.95
C ALA A 33 -1.63 10.06 13.43
N PRO A 34 -1.14 11.10 14.13
CA PRO A 34 0.24 11.12 14.62
C PRO A 34 0.58 10.00 15.61
N ASN A 35 -0.41 9.39 16.24
CA ASN A 35 -0.26 8.36 17.27
C ASN A 35 -0.67 6.95 16.77
N LEU A 36 -0.90 6.79 15.48
CA LEU A 36 -1.32 5.53 14.84
C LEU A 36 -0.31 5.08 13.76
N PRO A 37 0.97 4.88 14.12
CA PRO A 37 2.01 4.51 13.16
C PRO A 37 1.76 3.18 12.47
N TYR A 38 1.15 2.19 13.16
CA TYR A 38 0.84 0.90 12.55
C TYR A 38 -0.25 1.00 11.49
N ILE A 39 -1.27 1.84 11.71
CA ILE A 39 -2.28 2.13 10.68
C ILE A 39 -1.64 2.79 9.46
N HIS A 40 -0.70 3.73 9.64
CA HIS A 40 0.06 4.30 8.52
C HIS A 40 0.91 3.26 7.79
N ALA A 41 1.55 2.34 8.52
CA ALA A 41 2.30 1.24 7.93
C ALA A 41 1.38 0.31 7.12
N LEU A 42 0.16 0.04 7.58
CA LEU A 42 -0.87 -0.70 6.83
C LEU A 42 -1.25 0.00 5.51
N VAL A 43 -1.41 1.33 5.53
CA VAL A 43 -1.68 2.11 4.31
C VAL A 43 -0.54 1.93 3.31
N LYS A 44 0.71 2.15 3.75
CA LYS A 44 1.90 2.02 2.91
C LYS A 44 2.03 0.62 2.32
N GLU A 45 1.89 -0.41 3.15
CA GLU A 45 2.00 -1.80 2.71
C GLU A 45 0.86 -2.21 1.77
N SER A 46 -0.36 -1.72 1.98
CA SER A 46 -1.47 -1.97 1.07
C SER A 46 -1.21 -1.45 -0.34
N LEU A 47 -0.63 -0.25 -0.43
CA LEU A 47 -0.26 0.38 -1.70
C LEU A 47 0.94 -0.31 -2.36
N ARG A 48 1.93 -0.76 -1.56
CA ARG A 48 3.07 -1.51 -2.06
C ARG A 48 2.63 -2.89 -2.59
N TRP A 49 1.98 -3.68 -1.73
CA TRP A 49 1.69 -5.09 -2.00
C TRP A 49 0.72 -5.29 -3.15
N ARG A 50 -0.25 -4.37 -3.30
CA ARG A 50 -1.24 -4.39 -4.40
C ARG A 50 -1.45 -2.97 -4.94
N PRO A 51 -0.51 -2.50 -5.78
CA PRO A 51 -0.62 -1.17 -6.37
C PRO A 51 -1.84 -1.10 -7.28
N ALA A 52 -2.58 0.00 -7.20
CA ALA A 52 -3.76 0.24 -8.03
C ALA A 52 -3.39 0.31 -9.54
N LEU A 53 -2.16 0.74 -9.84
CA LEU A 53 -1.61 0.84 -11.20
C LEU A 53 -0.32 0.00 -11.28
N PRO A 54 -0.38 -1.32 -11.48
CA PRO A 54 0.79 -2.19 -11.44
C PRO A 54 1.83 -1.89 -12.53
N LEU A 55 1.43 -1.28 -13.64
CA LEU A 55 2.32 -0.84 -14.73
C LEU A 55 2.56 0.68 -14.74
N GLY A 56 2.11 1.38 -13.70
CA GLY A 56 2.20 2.83 -13.62
C GLY A 56 1.38 3.54 -14.71
N ILE A 57 1.61 4.84 -14.87
CA ILE A 57 1.04 5.64 -15.96
C ILE A 57 2.11 5.79 -17.04
N PRO A 58 1.82 5.49 -18.31
CA PRO A 58 2.78 5.65 -19.40
C PRO A 58 3.25 7.11 -19.55
N HIS A 59 4.55 7.29 -19.76
CA HIS A 59 5.18 8.55 -20.09
C HIS A 59 5.82 8.46 -21.45
N ALA A 60 5.92 9.58 -22.18
CA ALA A 60 6.64 9.63 -23.44
C ALA A 60 7.83 10.57 -23.34
N THR A 61 8.95 10.19 -23.98
CA THR A 61 10.12 11.07 -24.11
C THR A 61 9.79 12.26 -25.01
N THR A 62 10.23 13.45 -24.60
CA THR A 62 9.99 14.69 -25.37
C THR A 62 11.11 15.00 -26.35
N GLU A 63 12.24 14.34 -26.23
CA GLU A 63 13.46 14.47 -27.06
C GLU A 63 14.18 13.12 -27.10
N ASP A 64 15.15 12.99 -28.00
CA ASP A 64 16.05 11.84 -28.03
C ASP A 64 16.93 11.82 -26.78
N ASP A 65 17.15 10.65 -26.20
CA ASP A 65 17.93 10.47 -24.98
C ASP A 65 18.81 9.21 -25.05
N TRP A 66 19.74 9.10 -24.11
CA TRP A 66 20.60 7.94 -23.96
C TRP A 66 20.59 7.50 -22.50
N TYR A 67 20.39 6.22 -22.25
CA TYR A 67 20.47 5.61 -20.94
C TYR A 67 21.37 4.38 -20.99
N GLU A 68 22.46 4.39 -20.21
CA GLU A 68 23.43 3.29 -20.13
C GLU A 68 23.92 2.80 -21.51
N GLY A 69 24.16 3.72 -22.46
CA GLY A 69 24.59 3.39 -23.82
C GLY A 69 23.47 2.97 -24.77
N MET A 70 22.23 2.90 -24.33
CA MET A 70 21.06 2.61 -25.15
C MET A 70 20.40 3.89 -25.64
N PHE A 71 20.17 3.97 -26.95
CA PHE A 71 19.48 5.10 -27.57
C PHE A 71 17.98 5.00 -27.35
N ILE A 72 17.35 6.06 -26.84
CA ILE A 72 15.93 6.18 -26.62
C ILE A 72 15.38 7.29 -27.50
N PRO A 73 14.67 6.96 -28.62
CA PRO A 73 14.12 7.95 -29.50
C PRO A 73 13.07 8.83 -28.83
N LYS A 74 12.94 10.08 -29.30
CA LYS A 74 11.79 10.93 -29.00
C LYS A 74 10.46 10.23 -29.28
N GLY A 75 9.51 10.37 -28.37
CA GLY A 75 8.18 9.76 -28.46
C GLY A 75 8.14 8.31 -27.96
N THR A 76 9.27 7.77 -27.46
CA THR A 76 9.27 6.44 -26.83
C THR A 76 8.37 6.44 -25.62
N ILE A 77 7.45 5.46 -25.57
CA ILE A 77 6.58 5.25 -24.40
C ILE A 77 7.35 4.45 -23.34
N CYS A 78 7.52 5.04 -22.17
CA CYS A 78 8.16 4.44 -21.01
C CYS A 78 7.08 4.02 -20.02
N MET A 79 7.10 2.75 -19.61
CA MET A 79 6.21 2.19 -18.59
C MET A 79 7.06 1.60 -17.46
N VAL A 80 6.64 1.81 -16.23
CA VAL A 80 7.29 1.21 -15.06
C VAL A 80 6.52 -0.04 -14.64
N ASN A 81 7.22 -1.16 -14.47
CA ASN A 81 6.65 -2.36 -13.88
C ASN A 81 6.67 -2.23 -12.34
N LEU A 82 5.72 -1.46 -11.78
CA LEU A 82 5.62 -1.26 -10.33
C LEU A 82 5.36 -2.56 -9.58
N TRP A 83 4.63 -3.48 -10.19
CA TRP A 83 4.42 -4.80 -9.60
C TRP A 83 5.75 -5.48 -9.28
N GLN A 84 6.63 -5.60 -10.28
CA GLN A 84 7.93 -6.22 -10.08
C GLN A 84 8.80 -5.41 -9.11
N CYS A 85 8.83 -4.08 -9.25
CA CYS A 85 9.61 -3.23 -8.35
C CYS A 85 9.19 -3.37 -6.88
N HIS A 86 7.89 -3.53 -6.61
CA HIS A 86 7.37 -3.69 -5.26
C HIS A 86 7.56 -5.10 -4.68
N HIS A 87 7.78 -6.09 -5.52
CA HIS A 87 8.03 -7.49 -5.12
C HIS A 87 9.51 -7.88 -5.24
N ASP A 88 10.37 -6.88 -5.48
CA ASP A 88 11.81 -7.09 -5.59
C ASP A 88 12.46 -7.31 -4.21
N PRO A 89 13.10 -8.48 -3.97
CA PRO A 89 13.77 -8.77 -2.71
C PRO A 89 14.97 -7.85 -2.40
N GLU A 90 15.61 -7.27 -3.42
CA GLU A 90 16.71 -6.32 -3.19
C GLU A 90 16.21 -5.02 -2.58
N SER A 91 14.99 -4.62 -2.94
CA SER A 91 14.36 -3.37 -2.46
C SER A 91 13.57 -3.54 -1.18
N PHE A 92 12.87 -4.67 -1.00
CA PHE A 92 11.90 -4.89 0.09
C PHE A 92 12.21 -6.11 0.96
N GLY A 93 13.38 -6.74 0.78
CA GLY A 93 13.79 -7.90 1.57
C GLY A 93 13.23 -9.23 1.05
N PRO A 94 13.67 -10.35 1.63
CA PRO A 94 13.34 -11.70 1.15
C PRO A 94 11.85 -12.03 1.23
N ASP A 95 11.09 -11.29 2.04
CA ASP A 95 9.64 -11.40 2.20
C ASP A 95 8.85 -10.40 1.34
N ALA A 96 9.47 -9.81 0.30
CA ALA A 96 8.84 -8.79 -0.56
C ALA A 96 7.49 -9.22 -1.17
N ALA A 97 7.29 -10.52 -1.41
CA ALA A 97 6.02 -11.06 -1.90
C ALA A 97 4.92 -11.11 -0.84
N SER A 98 5.28 -11.06 0.44
CA SER A 98 4.33 -11.16 1.56
C SER A 98 3.80 -9.79 1.97
N PHE A 99 2.58 -9.78 2.52
CA PHE A 99 2.00 -8.61 3.16
C PHE A 99 2.59 -8.47 4.58
N ASN A 100 3.42 -7.46 4.78
CA ASN A 100 4.11 -7.23 6.06
C ASN A 100 4.27 -5.73 6.34
N PRO A 101 3.37 -5.11 7.13
CA PRO A 101 3.45 -3.69 7.49
C PRO A 101 4.70 -3.31 8.28
N ASP A 102 5.32 -4.26 9.01
CA ASP A 102 6.50 -3.97 9.84
C ASP A 102 7.71 -3.48 9.03
N ARG A 103 7.74 -3.73 7.71
CA ARG A 103 8.78 -3.18 6.82
C ARG A 103 8.83 -1.64 6.79
N PHE A 104 7.77 -0.97 7.22
CA PHE A 104 7.69 0.49 7.30
C PHE A 104 7.88 1.03 8.71
N LEU A 105 8.23 0.17 9.67
CA LEU A 105 8.44 0.54 11.07
C LEU A 105 9.87 0.23 11.53
N ASP A 106 10.39 1.09 12.41
CA ASP A 106 11.65 0.85 13.10
C ASP A 106 11.44 -0.10 14.32
N GLU A 107 12.54 -0.43 15.01
CA GLU A 107 12.54 -1.29 16.20
C GLU A 107 11.70 -0.74 17.37
N HIS A 108 11.34 0.54 17.31
CA HIS A 108 10.49 1.22 18.31
C HIS A 108 9.04 1.39 17.82
N GLY A 109 8.66 0.78 16.68
CA GLY A 109 7.33 0.88 16.10
C GLY A 109 7.02 2.24 15.47
N ARG A 110 8.02 3.07 15.14
CA ARG A 110 7.84 4.37 14.49
C ARG A 110 8.02 4.22 12.98
N LEU A 111 7.30 5.02 12.22
CA LEU A 111 7.44 5.03 10.77
C LEU A 111 8.87 5.38 10.33
N ILE A 112 9.41 4.55 9.44
CA ILE A 112 10.70 4.78 8.79
C ILE A 112 10.48 5.77 7.63
N PRO A 113 11.30 6.84 7.51
CA PRO A 113 11.30 7.71 6.35
C PRO A 113 11.61 6.92 5.07
N GLY A 114 10.82 7.12 4.04
CA GLY A 114 11.07 6.51 2.73
C GLY A 114 12.17 7.24 1.94
N PRO A 115 12.62 6.67 0.79
CA PRO A 115 13.56 7.34 -0.11
C PRO A 115 13.02 8.67 -0.64
N VAL A 116 13.90 9.66 -0.80
CA VAL A 116 13.55 11.00 -1.30
C VAL A 116 12.83 10.95 -2.66
N VAL A 117 13.20 10.00 -3.53
CA VAL A 117 12.57 9.84 -4.85
C VAL A 117 11.09 9.49 -4.77
N THR A 118 10.65 8.85 -3.69
CA THR A 118 9.24 8.55 -3.40
C THR A 118 8.57 9.60 -2.49
N ARG A 119 9.31 10.65 -2.12
CA ARG A 119 8.87 11.68 -1.15
C ARG A 119 8.35 11.05 0.14
N ASP A 120 9.16 10.16 0.72
CA ASP A 120 8.96 9.49 2.00
C ASP A 120 7.83 8.44 2.04
N ASP A 121 7.15 8.14 0.92
CA ASP A 121 6.12 7.09 0.91
C ASP A 121 6.72 5.69 1.11
N GLY A 122 7.97 5.47 0.67
CA GLY A 122 8.65 4.18 0.77
C GLY A 122 8.20 3.15 -0.27
N HIS A 123 7.33 3.55 -1.22
CA HIS A 123 6.87 2.75 -2.35
C HIS A 123 6.60 3.63 -3.58
N GLY A 124 6.56 3.01 -4.76
CA GLY A 124 6.40 3.72 -6.04
C GLY A 124 4.97 3.92 -6.54
N SER A 125 3.93 3.55 -5.74
CA SER A 125 2.53 3.55 -6.20
C SER A 125 2.02 4.91 -6.68
N TYR A 126 2.62 5.98 -6.20
CA TYR A 126 2.31 7.34 -6.63
C TYR A 126 3.21 7.87 -7.74
N GLY A 127 4.06 7.03 -8.31
CA GLY A 127 5.08 7.45 -9.28
C GLY A 127 6.28 8.13 -8.62
N PHE A 128 7.08 8.85 -9.44
CA PHE A 128 8.40 9.33 -9.03
C PHE A 128 8.68 10.76 -9.47
N GLY A 129 9.60 11.43 -8.75
CA GLY A 129 10.20 12.69 -9.12
C GLY A 129 9.20 13.82 -9.35
N ARG A 130 9.38 14.57 -10.44
CA ARG A 130 8.57 15.77 -10.76
C ARG A 130 7.14 15.46 -11.20
N ARG A 131 6.85 14.20 -11.56
CA ARG A 131 5.55 13.74 -12.03
C ARG A 131 4.83 12.84 -11.01
N ILE A 132 5.31 12.83 -9.77
CA ILE A 132 4.64 12.11 -8.67
C ILE A 132 3.18 12.59 -8.55
N CYS A 133 2.30 11.67 -8.16
CA CYS A 133 0.85 11.94 -8.04
C CYS A 133 0.57 13.17 -7.19
N VAL A 134 -0.14 14.15 -7.75
CA VAL A 134 -0.54 15.37 -7.04
C VAL A 134 -1.53 15.07 -5.91
N GLY A 135 -2.34 14.02 -6.05
CA GLY A 135 -3.37 13.60 -5.08
C GLY A 135 -2.86 12.69 -3.96
N LYS A 136 -1.55 12.39 -3.89
CA LYS A 136 -1.02 11.39 -2.94
C LYS A 136 -1.38 11.69 -1.47
N HIS A 137 -1.36 12.95 -1.06
CA HIS A 137 -1.68 13.32 0.32
C HIS A 137 -3.15 13.04 0.64
N ALA A 138 -4.06 13.47 -0.23
CA ALA A 138 -5.49 13.18 -0.07
C ALA A 138 -5.76 11.66 -0.10
N ALA A 139 -5.09 10.92 -0.99
CA ALA A 139 -5.24 9.47 -1.07
C ALA A 139 -4.76 8.76 0.22
N ASN A 140 -3.60 9.18 0.77
CA ASN A 140 -3.10 8.62 2.03
C ASN A 140 -4.05 8.91 3.20
N GLU A 141 -4.59 10.13 3.28
CA GLU A 141 -5.56 10.52 4.31
C GLU A 141 -6.86 9.72 4.20
N VAL A 142 -7.41 9.57 3.01
CA VAL A 142 -8.62 8.77 2.78
C VAL A 142 -8.37 7.30 3.15
N LEU A 143 -7.28 6.71 2.69
CA LEU A 143 -6.93 5.33 3.04
C LEU A 143 -6.71 5.16 4.55
N PHE A 144 -6.05 6.12 5.18
CA PHE A 144 -5.85 6.11 6.64
C PHE A 144 -7.18 6.08 7.38
N ILE A 145 -8.06 7.03 7.12
CA ILE A 145 -9.32 7.13 7.87
C ILE A 145 -10.27 5.96 7.58
N ASP A 146 -10.28 5.46 6.34
CA ASP A 146 -11.09 4.30 5.95
C ASP A 146 -10.60 3.04 6.66
N ILE A 147 -9.28 2.75 6.63
CA ILE A 147 -8.70 1.59 7.30
C ILE A 147 -8.92 1.68 8.81
N ALA A 148 -8.60 2.84 9.43
CA ALA A 148 -8.77 3.04 10.85
C ALA A 148 -10.23 2.85 11.28
N THR A 149 -11.17 3.45 10.55
CA THR A 149 -12.59 3.37 10.89
C THR A 149 -13.14 1.95 10.75
N VAL A 150 -12.80 1.24 9.65
CA VAL A 150 -13.27 -0.12 9.45
C VAL A 150 -12.72 -1.08 10.50
N LEU A 151 -11.41 -1.00 10.81
CA LEU A 151 -10.79 -1.88 11.80
C LEU A 151 -11.22 -1.54 13.24
N TRP A 152 -11.54 -0.28 13.52
CA TRP A 152 -12.13 0.12 14.78
C TRP A 152 -13.55 -0.40 14.94
N ALA A 153 -14.36 -0.37 13.86
CA ALA A 153 -15.78 -0.69 13.92
C ALA A 153 -16.09 -2.19 13.79
N ALA A 154 -15.22 -2.98 13.14
CA ALA A 154 -15.54 -4.34 12.73
C ALA A 154 -14.36 -5.29 12.81
N GLN A 155 -14.68 -6.56 13.11
CA GLN A 155 -13.81 -7.71 12.89
C GLN A 155 -14.07 -8.24 11.47
N LEU A 156 -12.99 -8.39 10.69
CA LEU A 156 -13.07 -8.94 9.34
C LEU A 156 -12.72 -10.43 9.38
N GLU A 157 -13.63 -11.27 8.93
CA GLU A 157 -13.50 -12.71 8.96
C GLU A 157 -13.82 -13.31 7.59
N ARG A 158 -13.45 -14.58 7.40
CA ARG A 158 -13.83 -15.32 6.19
C ARG A 158 -15.33 -15.55 6.16
N ALA A 159 -15.91 -15.38 4.98
CA ALA A 159 -17.30 -15.77 4.77
C ALA A 159 -17.42 -17.30 4.91
N CYS A 160 -18.52 -17.75 5.51
CA CYS A 160 -18.87 -19.16 5.60
C CYS A 160 -19.98 -19.49 4.61
N ASP A 161 -19.98 -20.73 4.11
CA ASP A 161 -21.09 -21.28 3.34
C ASP A 161 -22.28 -21.63 4.25
N ALA A 162 -23.39 -22.11 3.67
CA ALA A 162 -24.60 -22.48 4.41
C ALA A 162 -24.39 -23.63 5.43
N SER A 163 -23.28 -24.38 5.34
CA SER A 163 -22.90 -25.42 6.28
C SER A 163 -22.00 -24.91 7.41
N GLY A 164 -21.62 -23.63 7.40
CA GLY A 164 -20.68 -23.04 8.36
C GLY A 164 -19.22 -23.26 8.03
N LYS A 165 -18.91 -23.80 6.85
CA LYS A 165 -17.53 -24.00 6.39
C LYS A 165 -16.98 -22.71 5.78
N GLU A 166 -15.77 -22.32 6.20
CA GLU A 166 -15.08 -21.17 5.62
C GLU A 166 -14.89 -21.31 4.11
N MET A 167 -15.23 -20.26 3.37
CA MET A 167 -14.99 -20.18 1.94
C MET A 167 -13.50 -19.90 1.67
N PRO A 168 -12.92 -20.44 0.58
CA PRO A 168 -11.57 -20.13 0.20
C PRO A 168 -11.39 -18.61 0.01
N LEU A 169 -10.34 -18.05 0.59
CA LEU A 169 -9.93 -16.68 0.33
C LEU A 169 -8.88 -16.73 -0.77
N ASP A 170 -9.28 -16.32 -1.97
CA ASP A 170 -8.34 -16.14 -3.06
C ASP A 170 -7.70 -14.75 -2.92
N THR A 171 -6.46 -14.72 -2.41
CA THR A 171 -5.65 -13.50 -2.27
C THR A 171 -4.93 -13.15 -3.57
N ASP A 172 -4.83 -14.09 -4.51
CA ASP A 172 -4.03 -13.97 -5.72
C ASP A 172 -4.87 -13.62 -6.96
N SER A 173 -6.18 -13.94 -6.96
CA SER A 173 -7.05 -13.52 -8.04
C SER A 173 -7.22 -12.01 -8.02
N GLN A 174 -6.58 -11.36 -8.94
CA GLN A 174 -6.94 -10.01 -9.32
C GLN A 174 -7.98 -10.14 -10.43
N ILE A 175 -9.19 -9.68 -10.16
CA ILE A 175 -10.13 -9.44 -11.24
C ILE A 175 -9.64 -8.16 -11.92
N ASP A 176 -8.78 -8.34 -12.92
CA ASP A 176 -8.41 -7.26 -13.82
C ASP A 176 -9.53 -7.13 -14.86
N THR A 177 -10.43 -6.21 -14.60
CA THR A 177 -11.49 -5.84 -15.55
C THR A 177 -11.03 -4.75 -16.53
N GLY A 178 -9.74 -4.51 -16.61
CA GLY A 178 -9.13 -3.47 -17.42
C GLY A 178 -8.50 -2.36 -16.59
N MET A 179 -7.67 -1.58 -17.23
CA MET A 179 -7.05 -0.39 -16.65
C MET A 179 -8.15 0.54 -16.13
N ILE A 180 -8.05 0.91 -14.90
CA ILE A 180 -8.96 1.77 -14.16
C ILE A 180 -9.66 2.79 -15.05
N LEU A 181 -10.94 2.72 -15.07
CA LEU A 181 -11.82 3.81 -15.49
C LEU A 181 -12.32 4.51 -14.24
#